data_dda1834da984e790e6832c5e0f8edc39
#
_entry.id   dda1834da984e790e6832c5e0f8edc39
#
_cell.length_a   1.000
_cell.length_b   1.000
_cell.length_c   1.000
_cell.angle_alpha   90.00
_cell.angle_beta   90.00
_cell.angle_gamma   90.00
#
_symmetry.space_group_name_H-M   'P 1'
#
loop_
_entity.id
_entity.type
_entity.pdbx_description
1 polymer ?
#
loop_
_entity_poly.entity_id
_entity_poly.type
_entity_poly.pdbx_seq_one_letter_code
_entity_poly.pdbx_strand_id
1 'polypeptide(L)'
;MDFSPFDNRGYPTLSVRDGYSAWAETYEDTVLDLMDLRVAEALTSVAWHEHAEALDLACGTGRFGAWLRAMGVGAVDGVDITPAMLERAKARGAYRLLMTGEVAAVDRPGEVYSLVCQSLADEHLSDLGPLYAEAYRLAAPGGLFVILGYHPWFLMNGMPTHFRDRSGRDLAIESHIHLFADHVAAALKADWRLAELKEALVDEAWIAAKPKWAVHRGRPISFGWVWRKRA
;
A
#
# COMPACT_ATOMS: atom_id res chain seq x y z
N MET A 1 -12.89 -10.03 -2.07
CA MET A 1 -13.52 -10.73 -3.24
C MET A 1 -12.46 -10.96 -4.29
N ASP A 2 -12.53 -12.09 -5.02
CA ASP A 2 -11.67 -12.29 -6.20
C ASP A 2 -11.93 -11.19 -7.25
N PHE A 3 -10.87 -10.68 -7.88
CA PHE A 3 -10.94 -9.64 -8.92
C PHE A 3 -11.44 -10.19 -10.28
N SER A 4 -11.20 -11.46 -10.59
CA SER A 4 -11.44 -12.02 -11.92
C SER A 4 -12.84 -11.77 -12.50
N PRO A 5 -13.95 -11.76 -11.75
CA PRO A 5 -15.27 -11.44 -12.30
C PRO A 5 -15.41 -10.00 -12.84
N PHE A 6 -14.53 -9.12 -12.41
CA PHE A 6 -14.51 -7.70 -12.81
C PHE A 6 -13.49 -7.39 -13.90
N ASP A 7 -12.55 -8.31 -14.15
CA ASP A 7 -11.48 -8.09 -15.12
C ASP A 7 -12.03 -7.86 -16.53
N ASN A 8 -11.79 -6.70 -17.10
CA ASN A 8 -12.17 -6.36 -18.46
C ASN A 8 -10.97 -6.29 -19.42
N ARG A 9 -9.78 -6.70 -18.97
CA ARG A 9 -8.53 -6.68 -19.76
C ARG A 9 -8.11 -8.06 -20.23
N GLY A 10 -8.33 -9.10 -19.40
CA GLY A 10 -7.94 -10.46 -19.71
C GLY A 10 -6.43 -10.65 -19.88
N TYR A 11 -5.62 -9.87 -19.19
CA TYR A 11 -4.17 -10.03 -19.23
C TYR A 11 -3.75 -11.33 -18.53
N PRO A 12 -2.71 -12.04 -19.03
CA PRO A 12 -2.14 -13.16 -18.29
C PRO A 12 -1.74 -12.71 -16.88
N THR A 13 -2.23 -13.43 -15.86
CA THR A 13 -2.03 -13.05 -14.45
C THR A 13 -0.88 -13.84 -13.86
N LEU A 14 0.02 -13.15 -13.16
CA LEU A 14 1.13 -13.70 -12.42
C LEU A 14 0.84 -13.70 -10.92
N SER A 15 1.52 -14.59 -10.18
CA SER A 15 1.56 -14.50 -8.73
C SER A 15 2.14 -13.14 -8.29
N VAL A 16 1.83 -12.69 -7.07
CA VAL A 16 2.33 -11.41 -6.54
C VAL A 16 3.87 -11.36 -6.61
N ARG A 17 4.55 -12.40 -6.13
CA ARG A 17 6.02 -12.46 -6.14
C ARG A 17 6.61 -12.44 -7.55
N ASP A 18 6.08 -13.24 -8.46
CA ASP A 18 6.60 -13.31 -9.84
C ASP A 18 6.31 -12.02 -10.61
N GLY A 19 5.11 -11.46 -10.43
CA GLY A 19 4.70 -10.21 -11.06
C GLY A 19 5.60 -9.05 -10.65
N TYR A 20 5.80 -8.85 -9.35
CA TYR A 20 6.66 -7.77 -8.86
C TYR A 20 8.15 -8.03 -9.13
N SER A 21 8.60 -9.28 -9.17
CA SER A 21 9.97 -9.61 -9.62
C SER A 21 10.20 -9.19 -11.08
N ALA A 22 9.23 -9.44 -11.95
CA ALA A 22 9.31 -9.05 -13.36
C ALA A 22 9.17 -7.53 -13.56
N TRP A 23 8.38 -6.86 -12.71
CA TRP A 23 8.11 -5.43 -12.81
C TRP A 23 9.18 -4.54 -12.16
N ALA A 24 9.97 -5.06 -11.22
CA ALA A 24 10.87 -4.30 -10.34
C ALA A 24 11.74 -3.26 -11.07
N GLU A 25 12.21 -3.57 -12.29
CA GLU A 25 13.10 -2.68 -13.03
C GLU A 25 12.42 -1.43 -13.59
N THR A 26 11.13 -1.51 -13.94
CA THR A 26 10.37 -0.42 -14.58
C THR A 26 9.26 0.12 -13.68
N TYR A 27 9.17 -0.36 -12.45
CA TYR A 27 8.10 -0.01 -11.51
C TYR A 27 7.99 1.50 -11.31
N GLU A 28 9.10 2.16 -11.04
CA GLU A 28 9.16 3.61 -10.77
C GLU A 28 8.72 4.48 -11.96
N ASP A 29 8.86 3.98 -13.18
CA ASP A 29 8.47 4.71 -14.39
C ASP A 29 6.95 4.74 -14.59
N THR A 30 6.21 3.88 -13.89
CA THR A 30 4.80 3.62 -14.15
C THR A 30 3.87 3.95 -13.00
N VAL A 31 4.36 3.93 -11.76
CA VAL A 31 3.57 4.23 -10.55
C VAL A 31 3.65 5.73 -10.23
N LEU A 32 2.49 6.38 -10.17
CA LEU A 32 2.40 7.80 -9.86
C LEU A 32 2.19 8.05 -8.36
N ASP A 33 2.86 9.05 -7.83
CA ASP A 33 2.71 9.53 -6.44
C ASP A 33 1.28 10.01 -6.10
N LEU A 34 0.47 10.27 -7.12
CA LEU A 34 -0.93 10.65 -6.96
C LEU A 34 -1.80 9.54 -6.35
N MET A 35 -1.39 8.26 -6.46
CA MET A 35 -2.17 7.12 -5.95
C MET A 35 -2.16 7.04 -4.42
N ASP A 36 -1.02 7.28 -3.81
CA ASP A 36 -0.78 7.05 -2.39
C ASP A 36 -0.15 8.26 -1.68
N LEU A 37 0.99 8.79 -2.14
CA LEU A 37 1.69 9.85 -1.43
C LEU A 37 0.81 11.09 -1.25
N ARG A 38 0.05 11.47 -2.27
CA ARG A 38 -0.89 12.58 -2.18
C ARG A 38 -2.01 12.32 -1.17
N VAL A 39 -2.48 11.07 -1.05
CA VAL A 39 -3.45 10.70 -0.02
C VAL A 39 -2.82 10.78 1.36
N ALA A 40 -1.58 10.27 1.51
CA ALA A 40 -0.83 10.36 2.76
C ALA A 40 -0.64 11.81 3.21
N GLU A 41 -0.27 12.71 2.30
CA GLU A 41 -0.14 14.16 2.58
C GLU A 41 -1.46 14.81 3.04
N ALA A 42 -2.59 14.28 2.60
CA ALA A 42 -3.91 14.79 2.98
C ALA A 42 -4.44 14.24 4.32
N LEU A 43 -3.75 13.27 4.95
CA LEU A 43 -4.11 12.75 6.26
C LEU A 43 -3.74 13.76 7.34
N THR A 44 -4.72 14.18 8.13
CA THR A 44 -4.58 15.22 9.17
C THR A 44 -4.38 14.64 10.57
N SER A 45 -4.71 13.38 10.77
CA SER A 45 -4.58 12.68 12.06
C SER A 45 -3.19 12.07 12.29
N VAL A 46 -2.27 12.19 11.32
CA VAL A 46 -0.91 11.64 11.38
C VAL A 46 0.12 12.77 11.43
N ALA A 47 0.73 12.96 12.58
CA ALA A 47 1.87 13.86 12.73
C ALA A 47 3.16 13.12 12.38
N TRP A 48 3.45 12.97 11.09
CA TRP A 48 4.52 12.11 10.57
C TRP A 48 5.87 12.30 11.28
N HIS A 49 6.28 13.55 11.51
CA HIS A 49 7.56 13.90 12.14
C HIS A 49 7.67 13.55 13.63
N GLU A 50 6.56 13.19 14.28
CA GLU A 50 6.55 12.78 15.69
C GLU A 50 6.82 11.27 15.86
N HIS A 51 6.83 10.51 14.75
CA HIS A 51 7.06 9.07 14.81
C HIS A 51 8.56 8.75 14.76
N ALA A 52 9.10 8.23 15.87
CA ALA A 52 10.51 7.83 15.97
C ALA A 52 10.81 6.53 15.24
N GLU A 53 9.87 5.58 15.28
CA GLU A 53 10.02 4.22 14.76
C GLU A 53 8.83 3.89 13.86
N ALA A 54 9.08 3.56 12.59
CA ALA A 54 8.06 3.15 11.64
C ALA A 54 8.40 1.82 10.96
N LEU A 55 7.37 1.07 10.59
CA LEU A 55 7.47 -0.12 9.76
C LEU A 55 6.64 0.06 8.49
N ASP A 56 7.26 -0.18 7.34
CA ASP A 56 6.64 -0.17 6.02
C ASP A 56 6.41 -1.61 5.55
N LEU A 57 5.16 -2.05 5.60
CA LEU A 57 4.71 -3.39 5.19
C LEU A 57 4.49 -3.43 3.68
N ALA A 58 5.07 -4.42 2.99
CA ALA A 58 5.14 -4.50 1.54
C ALA A 58 5.83 -3.26 0.94
N CYS A 59 7.02 -2.95 1.43
CA CYS A 59 7.73 -1.70 1.15
C CYS A 59 8.18 -1.55 -0.32
N GLY A 60 8.10 -2.60 -1.13
CA GLY A 60 8.42 -2.59 -2.55
C GLY A 60 9.81 -2.03 -2.85
N THR A 61 9.88 -1.07 -3.76
CA THR A 61 11.11 -0.36 -4.14
C THR A 61 11.54 0.71 -3.12
N GLY A 62 10.80 0.87 -2.03
CA GLY A 62 11.12 1.82 -0.96
C GLY A 62 10.69 3.27 -1.23
N ARG A 63 9.80 3.49 -2.19
CA ARG A 63 9.32 4.83 -2.53
C ARG A 63 8.59 5.48 -1.35
N PHE A 64 7.68 4.73 -0.70
CA PHE A 64 6.94 5.22 0.45
C PHE A 64 7.86 5.44 1.67
N GLY A 65 8.80 4.52 1.95
CA GLY A 65 9.77 4.70 3.03
C GLY A 65 10.66 5.94 2.85
N ALA A 66 11.07 6.24 1.61
CA ALA A 66 11.80 7.47 1.31
C ALA A 66 10.96 8.71 1.57
N TRP A 67 9.67 8.67 1.23
CA TRP A 67 8.72 9.74 1.54
C TRP A 67 8.53 9.89 3.06
N LEU A 68 8.36 8.80 3.81
CA LEU A 68 8.28 8.83 5.28
C LEU A 68 9.50 9.53 5.90
N ARG A 69 10.70 9.21 5.42
CA ARG A 69 11.94 9.89 5.86
C ARG A 69 11.93 11.39 5.52
N ALA A 70 11.45 11.77 4.35
CA ALA A 70 11.31 13.17 3.95
C ALA A 70 10.29 13.91 4.81
N MET A 71 9.24 13.23 5.29
CA MET A 71 8.25 13.78 6.23
C MET A 71 8.73 13.85 7.68
N GLY A 72 9.98 13.47 7.96
CA GLY A 72 10.60 13.58 9.27
C GLY A 72 10.46 12.37 10.18
N VAL A 73 9.92 11.24 9.69
CA VAL A 73 9.89 9.98 10.46
C VAL A 73 11.32 9.58 10.84
N GLY A 74 11.55 9.18 12.09
CA GLY A 74 12.89 8.93 12.65
C GLY A 74 13.60 7.75 12.00
N ALA A 75 13.24 6.52 12.28
CA ALA A 75 13.78 5.33 11.64
C ALA A 75 12.65 4.54 10.95
N VAL A 76 12.94 4.03 9.76
CA VAL A 76 11.99 3.21 9.00
C VAL A 76 12.61 1.84 8.76
N ASP A 77 11.92 0.78 9.15
CA ASP A 77 12.20 -0.61 8.76
C ASP A 77 11.23 -1.00 7.63
N GLY A 78 11.62 -1.90 6.75
CA GLY A 78 10.78 -2.35 5.64
C GLY A 78 10.74 -3.87 5.53
N VAL A 79 9.60 -4.40 5.12
CA VAL A 79 9.45 -5.81 4.77
C VAL A 79 8.77 -5.94 3.42
N ASP A 80 9.27 -6.85 2.58
CA ASP A 80 8.65 -7.19 1.30
C ASP A 80 8.89 -8.67 0.97
N ILE A 81 7.94 -9.30 0.29
CA ILE A 81 8.06 -10.70 -0.12
C ILE A 81 8.98 -10.89 -1.33
N THR A 82 9.28 -9.81 -2.07
CA THR A 82 9.96 -9.82 -3.36
C THR A 82 11.40 -9.33 -3.23
N PRO A 83 12.43 -10.22 -3.30
CA PRO A 83 13.82 -9.80 -3.19
C PRO A 83 14.25 -8.75 -4.23
N ALA A 84 13.76 -8.83 -5.47
CA ALA A 84 14.06 -7.85 -6.51
C ALA A 84 13.59 -6.44 -6.16
N MET A 85 12.47 -6.30 -5.45
CA MET A 85 11.99 -5.03 -4.91
C MET A 85 12.90 -4.53 -3.79
N LEU A 86 13.29 -5.41 -2.86
CA LEU A 86 14.18 -5.05 -1.75
C LEU A 86 15.55 -4.56 -2.19
N GLU A 87 16.11 -5.10 -3.29
CA GLU A 87 17.36 -4.57 -3.86
C GLU A 87 17.22 -3.11 -4.31
N ARG A 88 16.05 -2.73 -4.84
CA ARG A 88 15.73 -1.34 -5.18
C ARG A 88 15.57 -0.48 -3.94
N ALA A 89 14.85 -0.97 -2.93
CA ALA A 89 14.68 -0.29 -1.66
C ALA A 89 16.03 -0.04 -0.96
N LYS A 90 16.92 -1.01 -1.00
CA LYS A 90 18.28 -0.90 -0.46
C LYS A 90 19.09 0.18 -1.17
N ALA A 91 19.04 0.23 -2.50
CA ALA A 91 19.73 1.25 -3.29
C ALA A 91 19.20 2.67 -2.98
N ARG A 92 17.94 2.80 -2.55
CA ARG A 92 17.32 4.08 -2.16
C ARG A 92 17.85 4.61 -0.82
N GLY A 93 18.29 3.73 0.08
CA GLY A 93 18.95 4.10 1.34
C GLY A 93 18.04 4.73 2.40
N ALA A 94 16.73 4.53 2.31
CA ALA A 94 15.76 5.13 3.23
C ALA A 94 15.52 4.31 4.51
N TYR A 95 15.82 3.02 4.47
CA TYR A 95 15.52 2.07 5.54
C TYR A 95 16.73 1.81 6.44
N ARG A 96 16.46 1.67 7.73
CA ARG A 96 17.41 1.16 8.72
C ARG A 96 17.61 -0.35 8.56
N LEU A 97 16.51 -1.08 8.34
CA LEU A 97 16.48 -2.53 8.16
C LEU A 97 15.53 -2.88 7.02
N LEU A 98 15.95 -3.83 6.17
CA LEU A 98 15.09 -4.44 5.15
C LEU A 98 15.03 -5.94 5.39
N MET A 99 13.81 -6.49 5.36
CA MET A 99 13.52 -7.89 5.65
C MET A 99 12.77 -8.52 4.47
N THR A 100 13.17 -9.72 4.06
CA THR A 100 12.37 -10.53 3.15
C THR A 100 11.35 -11.32 3.96
N GLY A 101 10.06 -11.12 3.71
CA GLY A 101 9.00 -11.79 4.47
C GLY A 101 7.61 -11.39 4.05
N GLU A 102 6.62 -12.06 4.65
CA GLU A 102 5.21 -11.77 4.47
C GLU A 102 4.74 -10.71 5.46
N VAL A 103 3.80 -9.86 5.03
CA VAL A 103 3.24 -8.79 5.87
C VAL A 103 2.44 -9.30 7.07
N ALA A 104 2.03 -10.57 7.04
CA ALA A 104 1.25 -11.21 8.10
C ALA A 104 2.09 -11.95 9.14
N ALA A 105 3.43 -11.99 8.99
CA ALA A 105 4.33 -12.72 9.89
C ALA A 105 5.73 -12.11 9.89
N VAL A 106 5.86 -10.90 10.43
CA VAL A 106 7.12 -10.15 10.44
C VAL A 106 7.99 -10.59 11.62
N ASP A 107 9.23 -10.99 11.35
CA ASP A 107 10.18 -11.41 12.40
C ASP A 107 10.71 -10.19 13.18
N ARG A 108 9.84 -9.59 13.96
CA ARG A 108 10.14 -8.47 14.86
C ARG A 108 9.38 -8.61 16.18
N PRO A 109 9.93 -8.10 17.28
CA PRO A 109 9.21 -8.00 18.54
C PRO A 109 7.91 -7.20 18.37
N GLY A 110 6.91 -7.49 19.17
CA GLY A 110 5.69 -6.71 19.23
C GLY A 110 5.90 -5.36 19.91
N GLU A 111 4.97 -4.43 19.67
CA GLU A 111 4.88 -3.12 20.35
C GLU A 111 6.10 -2.21 20.17
N VAL A 112 6.77 -2.31 19.02
CA VAL A 112 7.99 -1.53 18.72
C VAL A 112 7.69 -0.24 17.99
N TYR A 113 6.75 -0.29 17.04
CA TYR A 113 6.58 0.79 16.08
C TYR A 113 5.47 1.77 16.49
N SER A 114 5.80 3.06 16.60
CA SER A 114 4.79 4.11 16.77
C SER A 114 3.93 4.31 15.53
N LEU A 115 4.42 3.86 14.37
CA LEU A 115 3.75 3.93 13.09
C LEU A 115 3.99 2.65 12.30
N VAL A 116 2.91 1.99 11.87
CA VAL A 116 2.94 0.89 10.90
C VAL A 116 2.24 1.39 9.65
N CYS A 117 2.81 1.16 8.48
CA CYS A 117 2.24 1.58 7.21
C CYS A 117 2.16 0.42 6.21
N GLN A 118 1.22 0.52 5.28
CA GLN A 118 1.15 -0.28 4.07
C GLN A 118 0.65 0.61 2.94
N SER A 119 1.29 0.54 1.77
CA SER A 119 0.90 1.34 0.60
C SER A 119 0.79 0.48 -0.65
N LEU A 120 -0.40 0.50 -1.28
CA LEU A 120 -0.72 -0.15 -2.56
C LEU A 120 -0.37 -1.65 -2.59
N ALA A 121 -0.79 -2.41 -1.57
CA ALA A 121 -0.56 -3.84 -1.49
C ALA A 121 -1.73 -4.64 -0.90
N ASP A 122 -2.73 -3.98 -0.31
CA ASP A 122 -3.90 -4.65 0.26
C ASP A 122 -4.69 -5.45 -0.78
N GLU A 123 -4.74 -4.98 -2.02
CA GLU A 123 -5.38 -5.68 -3.13
C GLU A 123 -4.73 -7.03 -3.48
N HIS A 124 -3.50 -7.29 -3.01
CA HIS A 124 -2.81 -8.57 -3.24
C HIS A 124 -3.03 -9.61 -2.14
N LEU A 125 -3.78 -9.25 -1.11
CA LEU A 125 -4.11 -10.15 -0.01
C LEU A 125 -5.51 -10.73 -0.20
N SER A 126 -5.66 -12.04 -0.11
CA SER A 126 -6.98 -12.69 -0.17
C SER A 126 -7.81 -12.44 1.09
N ASP A 127 -7.16 -12.22 2.25
CA ASP A 127 -7.76 -11.92 3.56
C ASP A 127 -6.96 -10.82 4.25
N LEU A 128 -7.65 -9.76 4.66
CA LEU A 128 -7.05 -8.64 5.39
C LEU A 128 -6.81 -8.95 6.88
N GLY A 129 -7.49 -9.94 7.45
CA GLY A 129 -7.41 -10.25 8.87
C GLY A 129 -5.98 -10.43 9.39
N PRO A 130 -5.14 -11.26 8.76
CA PRO A 130 -3.74 -11.46 9.16
C PRO A 130 -2.91 -10.17 9.13
N LEU A 131 -3.08 -9.32 8.10
CA LEU A 131 -2.40 -8.02 8.01
C LEU A 131 -2.75 -7.11 9.19
N TYR A 132 -4.05 -6.95 9.48
CA TYR A 132 -4.52 -6.10 10.57
C TYR A 132 -4.08 -6.61 11.95
N ALA A 133 -4.10 -7.94 12.16
CA ALA A 133 -3.64 -8.56 13.39
C ALA A 133 -2.13 -8.38 13.62
N GLU A 134 -1.33 -8.57 12.55
CA GLU A 134 0.11 -8.41 12.63
C GLU A 134 0.52 -6.95 12.83
N ALA A 135 -0.10 -6.02 12.10
CA ALA A 135 0.10 -4.60 12.31
C ALA A 135 -0.22 -4.19 13.75
N TYR A 136 -1.31 -4.75 14.34
CA TYR A 136 -1.66 -4.50 15.74
C TYR A 136 -0.61 -5.02 16.70
N ARG A 137 -0.11 -6.24 16.47
CA ARG A 137 0.96 -6.83 17.28
C ARG A 137 2.22 -5.98 17.28
N LEU A 138 2.59 -5.44 16.12
CA LEU A 138 3.82 -4.68 15.91
C LEU A 138 3.73 -3.23 16.39
N ALA A 139 2.54 -2.64 16.36
CA ALA A 139 2.32 -1.26 16.79
C ALA A 139 2.47 -1.13 18.31
N ALA A 140 3.16 -0.09 18.74
CA ALA A 140 3.23 0.30 20.16
C ALA A 140 1.86 0.75 20.69
N PRO A 141 1.63 0.73 22.01
CA PRO A 141 0.43 1.33 22.59
C PRO A 141 0.24 2.79 22.12
N GLY A 142 -0.97 3.14 21.69
CA GLY A 142 -1.26 4.44 21.08
C GLY A 142 -0.76 4.64 19.65
N GLY A 143 0.01 3.69 19.11
CA GLY A 143 0.56 3.74 17.75
C GLY A 143 -0.50 3.72 16.66
N LEU A 144 -0.08 4.09 15.45
CA LEU A 144 -0.95 4.18 14.28
C LEU A 144 -0.66 3.06 13.29
N PHE A 145 -1.72 2.66 12.57
CA PHE A 145 -1.62 1.86 11.36
C PHE A 145 -2.26 2.64 10.20
N VAL A 146 -1.47 2.92 9.17
CA VAL A 146 -1.89 3.64 7.97
C VAL A 146 -1.92 2.69 6.79
N ILE A 147 -3.07 2.59 6.12
CA ILE A 147 -3.22 1.84 4.87
C ILE A 147 -3.58 2.82 3.76
N LEU A 148 -2.83 2.78 2.67
CA LEU A 148 -3.10 3.49 1.43
C LEU A 148 -3.34 2.46 0.35
N GLY A 149 -4.49 2.51 -0.31
CA GLY A 149 -4.89 1.48 -1.28
C GLY A 149 -5.69 2.02 -2.44
N TYR A 150 -5.92 1.15 -3.44
CA TYR A 150 -6.85 1.43 -4.52
C TYR A 150 -8.28 1.39 -4.02
N HIS A 151 -9.07 2.42 -4.34
CA HIS A 151 -10.47 2.42 -3.97
C HIS A 151 -11.21 1.22 -4.61
N PRO A 152 -12.05 0.47 -3.86
CA PRO A 152 -12.75 -0.70 -4.39
C PRO A 152 -13.58 -0.38 -5.64
N TRP A 153 -14.22 0.81 -5.69
CA TRP A 153 -14.91 1.25 -6.90
C TRP A 153 -13.98 1.27 -8.11
N PHE A 154 -12.73 1.73 -7.94
CA PHE A 154 -11.76 1.79 -9.04
C PHE A 154 -11.41 0.38 -9.55
N LEU A 155 -11.14 -0.57 -8.66
CA LEU A 155 -10.86 -1.96 -9.02
C LEU A 155 -12.06 -2.61 -9.71
N MET A 156 -13.29 -2.37 -9.21
CA MET A 156 -14.53 -2.90 -9.81
C MET A 156 -14.81 -2.35 -11.22
N ASN A 157 -14.13 -1.29 -11.66
CA ASN A 157 -14.16 -0.86 -13.06
C ASN A 157 -13.29 -1.73 -13.99
N GLY A 158 -12.70 -2.80 -13.47
CA GLY A 158 -12.08 -3.85 -14.25
C GLY A 158 -10.66 -3.59 -14.70
N MET A 159 -9.95 -2.69 -14.01
CA MET A 159 -8.54 -2.45 -14.26
C MET A 159 -7.71 -3.19 -13.19
N PRO A 160 -7.04 -4.30 -13.54
CA PRO A 160 -6.14 -4.98 -12.60
C PRO A 160 -4.88 -4.15 -12.32
N THR A 161 -4.18 -4.46 -11.24
CA THR A 161 -2.77 -4.09 -11.10
C THR A 161 -2.00 -4.80 -12.21
N HIS A 162 -1.37 -4.02 -13.09
CA HIS A 162 -0.75 -4.54 -14.31
C HIS A 162 0.47 -3.72 -14.71
N PHE A 163 1.33 -4.33 -15.49
CA PHE A 163 2.50 -3.68 -16.07
C PHE A 163 2.78 -4.21 -17.48
N ARG A 164 3.63 -3.51 -18.20
CA ARG A 164 4.13 -3.97 -19.49
C ARG A 164 5.55 -4.49 -19.32
N ASP A 165 5.77 -5.76 -19.69
CA ASP A 165 7.08 -6.37 -19.62
C ASP A 165 8.02 -5.84 -20.74
N ARG A 166 9.29 -6.22 -20.69
CA ARG A 166 10.30 -5.81 -21.68
C ARG A 166 10.01 -6.30 -23.09
N SER A 167 9.21 -7.34 -23.25
CA SER A 167 8.77 -7.83 -24.57
C SER A 167 7.57 -7.06 -25.12
N GLY A 168 7.02 -6.11 -24.35
CA GLY A 168 5.86 -5.31 -24.71
C GLY A 168 4.52 -5.97 -24.38
N ARG A 169 4.50 -7.09 -23.63
CA ARG A 169 3.25 -7.75 -23.21
C ARG A 169 2.70 -7.10 -21.97
N ASP A 170 1.39 -6.88 -21.94
CA ASP A 170 0.68 -6.47 -20.73
C ASP A 170 0.43 -7.71 -19.87
N LEU A 171 0.83 -7.66 -18.61
CA LEU A 171 0.69 -8.71 -17.59
C LEU A 171 -0.03 -8.15 -16.38
N ALA A 172 -0.94 -8.91 -15.79
CA ALA A 172 -1.62 -8.58 -14.55
C ALA A 172 -0.96 -9.27 -13.36
N ILE A 173 -1.17 -8.74 -12.18
CA ILE A 173 -0.79 -9.35 -10.91
C ILE A 173 -2.05 -9.76 -10.18
N GLU A 174 -2.03 -10.95 -9.56
CA GLU A 174 -3.14 -11.47 -8.76
C GLU A 174 -3.67 -10.40 -7.80
N SER A 175 -4.97 -10.15 -7.86
CA SER A 175 -5.61 -9.08 -7.12
C SER A 175 -6.96 -9.50 -6.55
N HIS A 176 -7.33 -8.87 -5.44
CA HIS A 176 -8.59 -9.03 -4.74
C HIS A 176 -9.24 -7.66 -4.53
N ILE A 177 -10.54 -7.63 -4.38
CA ILE A 177 -11.29 -6.42 -4.05
C ILE A 177 -11.74 -6.51 -2.60
N HIS A 178 -11.33 -5.53 -1.80
CA HIS A 178 -11.77 -5.35 -0.44
C HIS A 178 -12.68 -4.14 -0.34
N LEU A 179 -13.92 -4.35 0.07
CA LEU A 179 -14.81 -3.24 0.38
C LEU A 179 -14.37 -2.57 1.70
N PHE A 180 -14.77 -1.33 1.92
CA PHE A 180 -14.49 -0.67 3.20
C PHE A 180 -15.04 -1.43 4.40
N ALA A 181 -16.15 -2.19 4.21
CA ALA A 181 -16.66 -3.08 5.23
C ALA A 181 -15.67 -4.20 5.62
N ASP A 182 -14.88 -4.72 4.68
CA ASP A 182 -13.88 -5.76 4.93
C ASP A 182 -12.72 -5.19 5.77
N HIS A 183 -12.26 -3.98 5.45
CA HIS A 183 -11.26 -3.24 6.24
C HIS A 183 -11.77 -2.97 7.66
N VAL A 184 -12.99 -2.47 7.80
CA VAL A 184 -13.61 -2.21 9.11
C VAL A 184 -13.75 -3.50 9.92
N ALA A 185 -14.20 -4.59 9.31
CA ALA A 185 -14.35 -5.89 10.00
C ALA A 185 -12.99 -6.42 10.49
N ALA A 186 -11.95 -6.37 9.65
CA ALA A 186 -10.59 -6.79 10.02
C ALA A 186 -10.01 -5.92 11.14
N ALA A 187 -10.19 -4.60 11.05
CA ALA A 187 -9.73 -3.66 12.05
C ALA A 187 -10.41 -3.89 13.42
N LEU A 188 -11.73 -4.01 13.44
CA LEU A 188 -12.49 -4.25 14.69
C LEU A 188 -12.11 -5.58 15.32
N LYS A 189 -11.90 -6.63 14.52
CA LYS A 189 -11.46 -7.94 15.02
C LYS A 189 -10.08 -7.86 15.66
N ALA A 190 -9.20 -6.99 15.19
CA ALA A 190 -7.87 -6.76 15.74
C ALA A 190 -7.83 -5.64 16.81
N ASP A 191 -8.97 -5.14 17.29
CA ASP A 191 -9.14 -4.09 18.32
C ASP A 191 -8.59 -2.70 17.92
N TRP A 192 -8.46 -2.42 16.63
CA TRP A 192 -8.15 -1.09 16.14
C TRP A 192 -9.33 -0.12 16.32
N ARG A 193 -9.02 1.17 16.46
CA ARG A 193 -9.98 2.26 16.47
C ARG A 193 -9.76 3.15 15.25
N LEU A 194 -10.83 3.48 14.54
CA LEU A 194 -10.76 4.43 13.44
C LEU A 194 -10.35 5.81 13.93
N ALA A 195 -9.31 6.38 13.32
CA ALA A 195 -8.89 7.76 13.52
C ALA A 195 -9.26 8.65 12.34
N GLU A 196 -9.05 8.18 11.08
CA GLU A 196 -9.38 8.94 9.87
C GLU A 196 -9.62 7.99 8.70
N LEU A 197 -10.50 8.40 7.78
CA LEU A 197 -10.63 7.87 6.44
C LEU A 197 -10.57 9.02 5.45
N LYS A 198 -9.74 8.89 4.44
CA LYS A 198 -9.62 9.83 3.33
C LYS A 198 -9.82 9.10 2.01
N GLU A 199 -10.58 9.69 1.11
CA GLU A 199 -10.74 9.20 -0.26
C GLU A 199 -10.20 10.24 -1.23
N ALA A 200 -9.47 9.80 -2.25
CA ALA A 200 -8.99 10.65 -3.33
C ALA A 200 -9.84 10.44 -4.58
N LEU A 201 -10.14 11.55 -5.24
CA LEU A 201 -10.92 11.55 -6.48
C LEU A 201 -10.03 11.88 -7.68
N VAL A 202 -10.43 11.43 -8.85
CA VAL A 202 -9.84 11.88 -10.11
C VAL A 202 -10.19 13.36 -10.31
N ASP A 203 -9.24 14.22 -10.05
CA ASP A 203 -9.34 15.67 -10.20
C ASP A 203 -8.47 16.20 -11.35
N GLU A 204 -8.31 17.53 -11.44
CA GLU A 204 -7.54 18.16 -12.50
C GLU A 204 -6.05 17.77 -12.47
N ALA A 205 -5.45 17.51 -11.30
CA ALA A 205 -4.07 17.06 -11.21
C ALA A 205 -3.90 15.66 -11.81
N TRP A 206 -4.87 14.76 -11.57
CA TRP A 206 -4.92 13.46 -12.21
C TRP A 206 -5.05 13.56 -13.73
N ILE A 207 -5.95 14.41 -14.19
CA ILE A 207 -6.23 14.59 -15.62
C ILE A 207 -5.02 15.21 -16.32
N ALA A 208 -4.34 16.15 -15.69
CA ALA A 208 -3.10 16.73 -16.22
C ALA A 208 -1.99 15.68 -16.36
N ALA A 209 -1.82 14.79 -15.36
CA ALA A 209 -0.82 13.73 -15.40
C ALA A 209 -1.19 12.59 -16.37
N LYS A 210 -2.49 12.26 -16.47
CA LYS A 210 -3.02 11.18 -17.33
C LYS A 210 -4.32 11.64 -18.02
N PRO A 211 -4.27 12.34 -19.17
CA PRO A 211 -5.45 12.90 -19.84
C PRO A 211 -6.56 11.89 -20.15
N LYS A 212 -6.19 10.61 -20.40
CA LYS A 212 -7.17 9.52 -20.61
C LYS A 212 -8.10 9.28 -19.41
N TRP A 213 -7.75 9.80 -18.23
CA TRP A 213 -8.55 9.64 -17.02
C TRP A 213 -9.67 10.67 -16.87
N ALA A 214 -9.78 11.63 -17.81
CA ALA A 214 -10.86 12.63 -17.81
C ALA A 214 -12.27 11.99 -17.77
N VAL A 215 -12.43 10.78 -18.34
CA VAL A 215 -13.69 10.01 -18.30
C VAL A 215 -14.09 9.58 -16.87
N HIS A 216 -13.14 9.58 -15.95
CA HIS A 216 -13.35 9.21 -14.54
C HIS A 216 -13.38 10.43 -13.61
N ARG A 217 -13.43 11.66 -14.14
CA ARG A 217 -13.49 12.89 -13.33
C ARG A 217 -14.51 12.78 -12.19
N GLY A 218 -14.09 13.12 -10.98
CA GLY A 218 -14.91 13.07 -9.76
C GLY A 218 -15.19 11.65 -9.23
N ARG A 219 -14.60 10.62 -9.82
CA ARG A 219 -14.73 9.24 -9.32
C ARG A 219 -13.62 8.93 -8.32
N PRO A 220 -13.92 8.12 -7.27
CA PRO A 220 -12.91 7.73 -6.30
C PRO A 220 -11.87 6.81 -6.93
N ILE A 221 -10.61 6.97 -6.56
CA ILE A 221 -9.49 6.22 -7.14
C ILE A 221 -8.61 5.52 -6.11
N SER A 222 -8.36 6.16 -4.99
CA SER A 222 -7.57 5.62 -3.89
C SER A 222 -8.13 6.09 -2.56
N PHE A 223 -7.66 5.49 -1.49
CA PHE A 223 -8.06 5.83 -0.12
C PHE A 223 -6.88 5.76 0.84
N GLY A 224 -7.06 6.38 2.02
CA GLY A 224 -6.18 6.24 3.17
C GLY A 224 -6.99 6.00 4.44
N TRP A 225 -6.72 4.88 5.12
CA TRP A 225 -7.20 4.59 6.47
C TRP A 225 -6.14 4.94 7.50
N VAL A 226 -6.53 5.54 8.60
CA VAL A 226 -5.71 5.68 9.81
C VAL A 226 -6.43 5.00 10.96
N TRP A 227 -5.77 3.99 11.50
CA TRP A 227 -6.22 3.24 12.66
C TRP A 227 -5.31 3.52 13.85
N ARG A 228 -5.87 3.60 15.05
CA ARG A 228 -5.13 3.83 16.29
C ARG A 228 -5.25 2.63 17.23
N LYS A 229 -4.12 2.14 17.71
CA LYS A 229 -4.07 1.16 18.80
C LYS A 229 -4.45 1.84 20.12
N ARG A 230 -5.13 1.12 20.99
CA ARG A 230 -5.39 1.61 22.37
C ARG A 230 -4.06 1.85 23.10
N ALA A 231 -4.03 2.90 23.95
CA ALA A 231 -2.92 3.17 24.84
C ALA A 231 -2.86 2.16 25.99
#